data_e8206549813ba8835b25e771633b4ef0
#
_entry.id   e8206549813ba8835b25e771633b4ef0
#
_cell.length_a   1.000
_cell.length_b   1.000
_cell.length_c   1.000
_cell.angle_alpha   90.00
_cell.angle_beta   90.00
_cell.angle_gamma   90.00
#
_symmetry.space_group_name_H-M   'P 1'
#
loop_
_entity.id
_entity.type
_entity.pdbx_description
1 polymer ?
#
loop_
_entity_poly.entity_id
_entity_poly.type
_entity_poly.pdbx_seq_one_letter_code
_entity_poly.pdbx_strand_id
1 'polypeptide(L)'
;MLHYLCFKNPNKDVSWLTFIHGAGGNSSIWSQQIRFFKQFYHLLLIDLRGHGKSISHEFDEVYTFENVTEDIIQVLDKEVIKKSHFVGISLGSILIRKIAD
;
A
#
# COMPACT_ATOMS: atom_id res chain seq x y z
N MET A 1 -8.75 9.74 2.21
CA MET A 1 -7.99 8.48 2.35
C MET A 1 -7.40 8.08 1.00
N LEU A 2 -6.27 7.40 1.00
CA LEU A 2 -5.66 6.92 -0.23
C LEU A 2 -6.56 5.95 -0.98
N HIS A 3 -6.44 5.95 -2.31
CA HIS A 3 -7.00 4.88 -3.13
C HIS A 3 -6.17 3.62 -2.95
N TYR A 4 -6.82 2.49 -2.80
CA TYR A 4 -6.15 1.20 -2.69
C TYR A 4 -7.02 0.08 -3.25
N LEU A 5 -6.37 -1.02 -3.63
CA LEU A 5 -7.02 -2.24 -4.05
C LEU A 5 -6.78 -3.32 -3.00
N CYS A 6 -7.80 -4.08 -2.71
CA CYS A 6 -7.74 -5.14 -1.70
C CYS A 6 -8.24 -6.44 -2.32
N PHE A 7 -7.40 -7.47 -2.32
CA PHE A 7 -7.76 -8.79 -2.82
C PHE A 7 -7.68 -9.79 -1.67
N LYS A 8 -8.84 -10.24 -1.19
CA LYS A 8 -8.89 -11.20 -0.08
C LYS A 8 -8.85 -12.62 -0.60
N ASN A 9 -7.96 -13.42 -0.03
CA ASN A 9 -7.89 -14.85 -0.32
C ASN A 9 -9.08 -15.55 0.36
N PRO A 10 -9.68 -16.60 -0.26
CA PRO A 10 -10.74 -17.38 0.40
C PRO A 10 -10.32 -17.99 1.73
N ASN A 11 -9.04 -18.31 1.90
CA ASN A 11 -8.51 -18.77 3.18
C ASN A 11 -8.21 -17.56 4.06
N LYS A 12 -8.99 -17.35 5.10
CA LYS A 12 -8.85 -16.20 6.00
C LYS A 12 -7.54 -16.18 6.76
N ASP A 13 -6.90 -17.33 6.93
CA ASP A 13 -5.73 -17.48 7.78
C ASP A 13 -4.41 -17.17 7.09
N VAL A 14 -4.44 -16.91 5.78
CA VAL A 14 -3.21 -16.52 5.08
C VAL A 14 -2.77 -15.11 5.49
N SER A 15 -1.48 -14.85 5.34
CA SER A 15 -0.91 -13.55 5.69
C SER A 15 -1.29 -12.46 4.67
N TRP A 16 -1.16 -11.22 5.08
CA TRP A 16 -1.28 -10.05 4.21
C TRP A 16 0.04 -9.72 3.56
N LEU A 17 -0.03 -9.26 2.32
CA LEU A 17 1.10 -8.75 1.55
C LEU A 17 0.72 -7.39 1.00
N THR A 18 1.42 -6.35 1.45
CA THR A 18 1.15 -4.96 1.10
C THR A 18 2.22 -4.45 0.13
N PHE A 19 1.78 -3.93 -1.01
CA PHE A 19 2.65 -3.40 -2.06
C PHE A 19 2.62 -1.88 -2.07
N ILE A 20 3.81 -1.25 -2.01
CA ILE A 20 3.97 0.19 -2.03
C ILE A 20 4.90 0.57 -3.17
N HIS A 21 4.36 1.28 -4.16
CA HIS A 21 5.11 1.68 -5.37
C HIS A 21 6.11 2.80 -5.08
N GLY A 22 6.98 3.09 -6.05
CA GLY A 22 7.94 4.18 -5.97
C GLY A 22 7.35 5.51 -6.45
N ALA A 23 8.14 6.57 -6.31
CA ALA A 23 7.77 7.91 -6.78
C ALA A 23 7.50 7.88 -8.28
N GLY A 24 6.41 8.52 -8.70
CA GLY A 24 5.99 8.54 -10.10
C GLY A 24 5.25 7.29 -10.57
N GLY A 25 5.14 6.27 -9.71
CA GLY A 25 4.43 5.03 -10.03
C GLY A 25 2.99 5.03 -9.54
N ASN A 26 2.39 3.86 -9.56
CA ASN A 26 1.05 3.61 -9.00
C ASN A 26 0.89 2.09 -8.84
N SER A 27 -0.28 1.67 -8.31
CA SER A 27 -0.53 0.26 -8.02
C SER A 27 -0.55 -0.64 -9.26
N SER A 28 -0.73 -0.08 -10.46
CA SER A 28 -0.79 -0.89 -11.69
C SER A 28 0.53 -1.58 -12.06
N ILE A 29 1.66 -1.12 -11.50
CA ILE A 29 2.95 -1.77 -11.74
C ILE A 29 3.01 -3.20 -11.20
N TRP A 30 2.09 -3.56 -10.32
CA TRP A 30 2.09 -4.85 -9.63
C TRP A 30 1.24 -5.92 -10.32
N SER A 31 0.74 -5.67 -11.54
CA SER A 31 -0.23 -6.55 -12.20
C SER A 31 0.21 -8.01 -12.29
N GLN A 32 1.48 -8.27 -12.58
CA GLN A 32 2.02 -9.63 -12.64
C GLN A 32 2.13 -10.27 -11.26
N GLN A 33 2.55 -9.48 -10.27
CA GLN A 33 2.69 -9.93 -8.89
C GLN A 33 1.34 -10.29 -8.28
N ILE A 34 0.30 -9.52 -8.56
CA ILE A 34 -1.07 -9.82 -8.12
C ILE A 34 -1.48 -11.22 -8.59
N ARG A 35 -1.26 -11.50 -9.86
CA ARG A 35 -1.67 -12.76 -10.49
C ARG A 35 -1.07 -13.96 -9.78
N PHE A 36 0.18 -13.85 -9.34
CA PHE A 36 0.88 -14.92 -8.66
C PHE A 36 0.54 -14.97 -7.17
N PHE A 37 0.71 -13.85 -6.46
CA PHE A 37 0.66 -13.84 -4.99
C PHE A 37 -0.75 -13.92 -4.41
N LYS A 38 -1.78 -13.55 -5.16
CA LYS A 38 -3.16 -13.67 -4.67
C LYS A 38 -3.57 -15.10 -4.34
N GLN A 39 -2.85 -16.08 -4.88
CA GLN A 39 -3.10 -17.48 -4.59
C GLN A 39 -2.70 -17.87 -3.16
N PHE A 40 -1.79 -17.11 -2.54
CA PHE A 40 -1.15 -17.46 -1.27
C PHE A 40 -1.37 -16.44 -0.17
N TYR A 41 -1.79 -15.23 -0.51
CA TYR A 41 -1.88 -14.11 0.43
C TYR A 41 -3.15 -13.30 0.19
N HIS A 42 -3.56 -12.55 1.21
CA HIS A 42 -4.40 -11.36 0.98
C HIS A 42 -3.49 -10.27 0.46
N LEU A 43 -3.93 -9.50 -0.52
CA LEU A 43 -3.12 -8.44 -1.11
C LEU A 43 -3.72 -7.06 -0.86
N LEU A 44 -2.87 -6.11 -0.52
CA LEU A 44 -3.20 -4.70 -0.41
C LEU A 44 -2.25 -3.92 -1.31
N LEU A 45 -2.80 -3.15 -2.23
CA LEU A 45 -2.02 -2.33 -3.18
C LEU A 45 -2.45 -0.89 -3.01
N ILE A 46 -1.51 -0.03 -2.68
CA ILE A 46 -1.78 1.36 -2.30
C ILE A 46 -1.25 2.31 -3.36
N ASP A 47 -2.09 3.27 -3.79
CA ASP A 47 -1.64 4.43 -4.54
C ASP A 47 -1.25 5.51 -3.54
N LEU A 48 0.02 5.91 -3.55
CA LEU A 48 0.52 6.93 -2.62
C LEU A 48 -0.10 8.29 -2.92
N ARG A 49 -0.08 9.17 -1.93
CA ARG A 49 -0.56 10.55 -2.03
C ARG A 49 -0.02 11.21 -3.30
N GLY A 50 -0.89 11.79 -4.10
CA GLY A 50 -0.54 12.46 -5.35
C GLY A 50 -0.22 11.53 -6.51
N HIS A 51 -0.40 10.21 -6.36
CA HIS A 51 -0.11 9.20 -7.37
C HIS A 51 -1.36 8.40 -7.72
N GLY A 52 -1.40 7.87 -8.96
CA GLY A 52 -2.49 7.03 -9.40
C GLY A 52 -3.85 7.67 -9.16
N LYS A 53 -4.73 6.97 -8.47
CA LYS A 53 -6.06 7.45 -8.12
C LYS A 53 -6.13 8.18 -6.77
N SER A 54 -4.98 8.38 -6.11
CA SER A 54 -4.88 9.14 -4.86
C SER A 54 -4.59 10.62 -5.12
N ILE A 55 -5.10 11.16 -6.22
CA ILE A 55 -5.03 12.57 -6.57
C ILE A 55 -6.36 13.19 -6.13
N SER A 56 -6.32 14.01 -5.09
CA SER A 56 -7.54 14.56 -4.51
C SER A 56 -7.25 15.88 -3.80
N HIS A 57 -8.26 16.73 -3.72
CA HIS A 57 -8.20 17.98 -2.96
C HIS A 57 -8.13 17.76 -1.45
N GLU A 58 -8.44 16.55 -0.96
CA GLU A 58 -8.33 16.25 0.46
C GLU A 58 -6.87 16.15 0.94
N PHE A 59 -5.92 16.01 0.01
CA PHE A 59 -4.51 15.99 0.33
C PHE A 59 -3.90 17.37 0.10
N ASP A 60 -3.16 17.86 1.07
CA ASP A 60 -2.39 19.09 0.87
C ASP A 60 -1.12 18.76 0.05
N GLU A 61 -0.37 19.81 -0.31
CA GLU A 61 0.82 19.66 -1.14
C GLU A 61 2.06 19.24 -0.36
N VAL A 62 1.94 19.03 0.94
CA VAL A 62 3.08 18.70 1.79
C VAL A 62 3.31 17.20 1.80
N TYR A 63 4.40 16.76 1.20
CA TYR A 63 4.79 15.36 1.08
C TYR A 63 5.95 15.07 2.02
N THR A 64 5.69 14.92 3.31
CA THR A 64 6.69 14.46 4.26
C THR A 64 6.60 12.94 4.40
N PHE A 65 7.69 12.31 4.82
CA PHE A 65 7.67 10.88 5.10
C PHE A 65 6.63 10.55 6.19
N GLU A 66 6.50 11.43 7.17
CA GLU A 66 5.53 11.28 8.26
C GLU A 66 4.09 11.30 7.73
N ASN A 67 3.76 12.27 6.88
CA ASN A 67 2.41 12.38 6.33
C ASN A 67 2.04 11.20 5.43
N VAL A 68 2.97 10.79 4.56
CA VAL A 68 2.71 9.69 3.65
C VAL A 68 2.63 8.37 4.40
N THR A 69 3.48 8.19 5.42
CA THR A 69 3.42 7.00 6.29
C THR A 69 2.08 6.94 7.02
N GLU A 70 1.61 8.07 7.55
CA GLU A 70 0.32 8.14 8.23
C GLU A 70 -0.83 7.77 7.29
N ASP A 71 -0.78 8.21 6.03
CA ASP A 71 -1.76 7.83 5.02
C ASP A 71 -1.86 6.30 4.87
N ILE A 72 -0.71 5.62 4.85
CA ILE A 72 -0.66 4.17 4.73
C ILE A 72 -1.25 3.50 5.96
N ILE A 73 -0.89 3.99 7.14
CA ILE A 73 -1.39 3.45 8.40
C ILE A 73 -2.92 3.57 8.47
N GLN A 74 -3.50 4.67 7.99
CA GLN A 74 -4.95 4.84 7.93
C GLN A 74 -5.62 3.73 7.10
N VAL A 75 -5.01 3.35 5.98
CA VAL A 75 -5.55 2.26 5.16
C VAL A 75 -5.47 0.93 5.90
N LEU A 76 -4.32 0.64 6.53
CA LEU A 76 -4.15 -0.59 7.30
C LEU A 76 -5.17 -0.67 8.44
N ASP A 77 -5.39 0.42 9.15
CA ASP A 77 -6.34 0.49 10.24
C ASP A 77 -7.78 0.27 9.75
N LYS A 78 -8.15 0.90 8.64
CA LYS A 78 -9.48 0.75 8.08
C LYS A 78 -9.77 -0.71 7.69
N GLU A 79 -8.79 -1.40 7.12
CA GLU A 79 -8.93 -2.80 6.72
C GLU A 79 -8.66 -3.77 7.88
N VAL A 80 -8.37 -3.25 9.06
CA VAL A 80 -8.07 -4.03 10.27
C VAL A 80 -6.90 -4.98 10.05
N ILE A 81 -5.89 -4.51 9.34
CA ILE A 81 -4.67 -5.29 9.06
C ILE A 81 -3.65 -4.98 10.16
N LYS A 82 -3.43 -5.94 11.05
CA LYS A 82 -2.50 -5.78 12.19
C LYS A 82 -1.11 -6.26 11.89
N LYS A 83 -0.95 -7.17 10.92
CA LYS A 83 0.33 -7.70 10.47
C LYS A 83 0.31 -7.84 8.96
N SER A 84 1.41 -7.47 8.33
CA SER A 84 1.56 -7.61 6.89
C SER A 84 3.03 -7.76 6.54
N HIS A 85 3.30 -8.54 5.49
CA HIS A 85 4.55 -8.44 4.77
C HIS A 85 4.47 -7.23 3.84
N PHE A 86 5.57 -6.56 3.61
CA PHE A 86 5.62 -5.37 2.77
C PHE A 86 6.59 -5.56 1.62
N VAL A 87 6.17 -5.13 0.44
CA VAL A 87 7.02 -5.10 -0.76
C VAL A 87 7.00 -3.66 -1.28
N GLY A 88 8.18 -3.09 -1.49
CA GLY A 88 8.27 -1.72 -1.96
C GLY A 88 9.43 -1.53 -2.92
N ILE A 89 9.32 -0.50 -3.76
CA ILE A 89 10.36 -0.09 -4.71
C ILE A 89 10.73 1.36 -4.41
N SER A 90 12.03 1.66 -4.30
CA SER A 90 12.56 3.01 -4.15
C SER A 90 11.90 3.73 -2.95
N LEU A 91 11.10 4.76 -3.20
CA LEU A 91 10.37 5.49 -2.14
C LEU A 91 9.52 4.54 -1.29
N GLY A 92 8.87 3.55 -1.92
CA GLY A 92 8.09 2.56 -1.21
C GLY A 92 8.89 1.81 -0.16
N SER A 93 10.13 1.44 -0.48
CA SER A 93 11.00 0.73 0.47
C SER A 93 11.40 1.60 1.65
N ILE A 94 11.61 2.91 1.42
CA ILE A 94 11.92 3.86 2.50
C ILE A 94 10.72 4.02 3.44
N LEU A 95 9.51 4.11 2.87
CA LEU A 95 8.27 4.23 3.65
C LEU A 95 8.02 2.98 4.50
N ILE A 96 8.30 1.80 3.96
CA ILE A 96 8.19 0.55 4.71
C ILE A 96 9.09 0.57 5.94
N ARG A 97 10.33 1.02 5.78
CA ARG A 97 11.25 1.16 6.90
C ARG A 97 10.71 2.09 7.98
N LYS A 98 10.12 3.21 7.55
CA LYS A 98 9.52 4.18 8.47
C LYS A 98 8.34 3.58 9.24
N ILE A 99 7.51 2.78 8.56
CA ILE A 99 6.38 2.10 9.19
C ILE A 99 6.85 1.09 10.23
N ALA A 100 7.94 0.37 9.95
CA ALA A 100 8.48 -0.65 10.84
C ALA A 100 9.11 -0.07 12.11
N ASP A 101 9.54 1.19 12.05
CA ASP A 101 10.07 1.88 13.22
C ASP A 101 8.89 2.37 14.10
#